data_dbad3548e80d906d408d876e258d0311
#
_entry.id   dbad3548e80d906d408d876e258d0311
#
_cell.length_a   1.000
_cell.length_b   1.000
_cell.length_c   1.000
_cell.angle_alpha   90.00
_cell.angle_beta   90.00
_cell.angle_gamma   90.00
#
_symmetry.space_group_name_H-M   'P 1'
#
loop_
_entity.id
_entity.type
_entity.pdbx_description
1 polymer ?
#
loop_
_entity_poly.entity_id
_entity_poly.type
_entity_poly.pdbx_seq_one_letter_code
_entity_poly.pdbx_strand_id
1 'polypeptide(L)'
;KVIPSLDGEFHYPLNTKIAYFTQDLAWPDEQLTPLDYLSDRFPDTTIKERRSHLARAGLPDKLAMQSLALLSGGEQTKVKLAELMMQTSNLLFLDEPTNHIDEAAKKSLQEAIHVYPGTVFLVSHEADFYEEIVDRVIDIEELVK
;
A
#
# COMPACT_ATOMS: atom_id res chain seq x y z
N LYS A 1 -4.63 16.57 3.58
CA LYS A 1 -4.55 17.80 4.41
C LYS A 1 -3.42 17.57 5.39
N VAL A 2 -2.31 18.30 5.24
CA VAL A 2 -1.17 18.19 6.18
C VAL A 2 -1.57 18.94 7.45
N ILE A 3 -1.58 18.23 8.58
CA ILE A 3 -1.79 18.82 9.89
C ILE A 3 -0.41 19.21 10.41
N PRO A 4 -0.16 20.46 10.78
CA PRO A 4 1.12 20.84 11.36
C PRO A 4 1.32 20.16 12.70
N SER A 5 2.58 19.79 13.00
CA SER A 5 2.95 19.28 14.33
C SER A 5 2.62 20.34 15.39
N LEU A 6 2.00 19.91 16.49
CA LEU A 6 1.71 20.79 17.63
C LEU A 6 2.95 20.97 18.51
N ASP A 7 3.81 19.96 18.56
CA ASP A 7 5.06 19.93 19.31
C ASP A 7 6.00 18.84 18.74
N GLY A 8 7.29 18.92 19.04
CA GLY A 8 8.29 17.98 18.61
C GLY A 8 8.91 18.28 17.25
N GLU A 9 10.02 17.61 16.97
CA GLU A 9 10.78 17.74 15.72
C GLU A 9 10.89 16.39 15.02
N PHE A 10 10.80 16.42 13.69
CA PHE A 10 10.98 15.25 12.83
C PHE A 10 12.28 15.39 12.04
N HIS A 11 13.15 14.41 12.17
CA HIS A 11 14.38 14.35 11.39
C HIS A 11 14.37 13.10 10.51
N TYR A 12 14.36 13.31 9.19
CA TYR A 12 14.54 12.22 8.22
C TYR A 12 15.96 12.25 7.67
N PRO A 13 16.62 11.10 7.50
CA PRO A 13 17.86 11.01 6.73
C PRO A 13 17.68 11.58 5.31
N LEU A 14 18.75 12.18 4.75
CA LEU A 14 18.69 12.84 3.44
C LEU A 14 18.21 11.94 2.28
N ASN A 15 18.39 10.62 2.40
CA ASN A 15 18.01 9.64 1.38
C ASN A 15 16.65 8.97 1.66
N THR A 16 15.83 9.54 2.56
CA THR A 16 14.52 8.96 2.87
C THR A 16 13.59 9.11 1.68
N LYS A 17 13.10 7.98 1.18
CA LYS A 17 12.07 7.89 0.15
C LYS A 17 10.82 7.32 0.80
N ILE A 18 9.80 8.15 0.91
CA ILE A 18 8.56 7.81 1.60
C ILE A 18 7.54 7.31 0.59
N ALA A 19 6.86 6.21 0.91
CA ALA A 19 5.64 5.77 0.26
C ALA A 19 4.49 5.78 1.26
N TYR A 20 3.30 6.10 0.77
CA TYR A 20 2.06 6.07 1.55
C TYR A 20 1.09 5.11 0.90
N PHE A 21 0.51 4.24 1.70
CA PHE A 21 -0.66 3.48 1.32
C PHE A 21 -1.88 4.14 1.99
N THR A 22 -2.71 4.78 1.19
CA THR A 22 -3.93 5.45 1.67
C THR A 22 -5.15 4.61 1.31
N GLN A 23 -6.14 4.63 2.18
CA GLN A 23 -7.46 4.03 1.92
C GLN A 23 -8.22 4.71 0.77
N ASP A 24 -7.81 5.94 0.42
CA ASP A 24 -8.48 6.70 -0.62
C ASP A 24 -8.19 6.10 -1.99
N LEU A 25 -9.20 5.45 -2.56
CA LEU A 25 -9.16 4.85 -3.89
C LEU A 25 -9.40 5.87 -5.00
N ALA A 26 -8.92 7.11 -4.80
CA ALA A 26 -9.00 8.13 -5.85
C ALA A 26 -8.09 7.73 -7.04
N TRP A 27 -8.71 7.59 -8.20
CA TRP A 27 -8.03 7.29 -9.46
C TRP A 27 -7.95 8.55 -10.32
N PRO A 28 -6.82 8.79 -11.03
CA PRO A 28 -6.72 9.92 -11.96
C PRO A 28 -7.72 9.80 -13.12
N ASP A 29 -7.99 8.57 -13.55
CA ASP A 29 -9.00 8.20 -14.53
C ASP A 29 -9.47 6.77 -14.24
N GLU A 30 -10.74 6.63 -13.89
CA GLU A 30 -11.38 5.33 -13.61
C GLU A 30 -11.57 4.44 -14.86
N GLN A 31 -11.43 5.01 -16.06
CA GLN A 31 -11.53 4.24 -17.31
C GLN A 31 -10.23 3.50 -17.63
N LEU A 32 -9.11 3.88 -17.03
CA LEU A 32 -7.85 3.15 -17.18
C LEU A 32 -7.98 1.69 -16.73
N THR A 33 -7.25 0.82 -17.38
CA THR A 33 -7.04 -0.53 -16.85
C THR A 33 -5.95 -0.52 -15.78
N PRO A 34 -5.89 -1.51 -14.86
CA PRO A 34 -4.76 -1.68 -13.94
C PRO A 34 -3.39 -1.65 -14.63
N LEU A 35 -3.28 -2.27 -15.80
CA LEU A 35 -2.02 -2.27 -16.56
C LEU A 35 -1.67 -0.89 -17.12
N ASP A 36 -2.64 -0.14 -17.64
CA ASP A 36 -2.40 1.21 -18.14
C ASP A 36 -2.05 2.14 -17.00
N TYR A 37 -2.79 2.07 -15.89
CA TYR A 37 -2.50 2.84 -14.68
C TYR A 37 -1.07 2.62 -14.19
N LEU A 38 -0.63 1.36 -14.07
CA LEU A 38 0.74 1.04 -13.67
C LEU A 38 1.77 1.45 -14.75
N SER A 39 1.38 1.44 -16.03
CA SER A 39 2.25 1.91 -17.12
C SER A 39 2.56 3.40 -17.02
N ASP A 40 1.54 4.20 -16.71
CA ASP A 40 1.69 5.64 -16.56
C ASP A 40 2.55 6.01 -15.33
N ARG A 41 2.43 5.22 -14.27
CA ARG A 41 3.20 5.43 -13.01
C ARG A 41 4.63 4.91 -13.09
N PHE A 42 4.86 3.84 -13.83
CA PHE A 42 6.14 3.15 -13.94
C PHE A 42 6.48 2.87 -15.41
N PRO A 43 6.79 3.93 -16.19
CA PRO A 43 6.99 3.80 -17.65
C PRO A 43 8.17 2.92 -18.03
N ASP A 44 9.18 2.81 -17.17
CA ASP A 44 10.38 2.02 -17.40
C ASP A 44 10.19 0.51 -17.14
N THR A 45 8.98 0.09 -16.74
CA THR A 45 8.66 -1.32 -16.46
C THR A 45 8.02 -2.01 -17.66
N THR A 46 8.27 -3.30 -17.79
CA THR A 46 7.64 -4.13 -18.81
C THR A 46 6.21 -4.53 -18.42
N ILE A 47 5.37 -4.86 -19.39
CA ILE A 47 4.03 -5.41 -19.15
C ILE A 47 4.08 -6.70 -18.32
N LYS A 48 5.14 -7.50 -18.47
CA LYS A 48 5.34 -8.73 -17.69
C LYS A 48 5.57 -8.43 -16.19
N GLU A 49 6.38 -7.43 -15.90
CA GLU A 49 6.64 -7.00 -14.51
C GLU A 49 5.36 -6.47 -13.86
N ARG A 50 4.62 -5.60 -14.55
CA ARG A 50 3.34 -5.07 -14.07
C ARG A 50 2.32 -6.18 -13.80
N ARG A 51 2.16 -7.15 -14.72
CA ARG A 51 1.31 -8.33 -14.49
C ARG A 51 1.76 -9.17 -13.30
N SER A 52 3.08 -9.33 -13.14
CA SER A 52 3.64 -10.07 -12.00
C SER A 52 3.29 -9.40 -10.68
N HIS A 53 3.40 -8.08 -10.58
CA HIS A 53 3.05 -7.34 -9.36
C HIS A 53 1.54 -7.38 -9.08
N LEU A 54 0.69 -7.24 -10.10
CA LEU A 54 -0.77 -7.42 -9.95
C LEU A 54 -1.13 -8.81 -9.45
N ALA A 55 -0.51 -9.85 -10.02
CA ALA A 55 -0.73 -11.23 -9.58
C ALA A 55 -0.26 -11.47 -8.13
N ARG A 56 0.91 -10.92 -7.74
CA ARG A 56 1.41 -10.99 -6.37
C ARG A 56 0.52 -10.24 -5.39
N ALA A 57 -0.10 -9.15 -5.80
CA ALA A 57 -1.11 -8.45 -5.02
C ALA A 57 -2.47 -9.18 -4.98
N GLY A 58 -2.59 -10.33 -5.62
CA GLY A 58 -3.79 -11.16 -5.64
C GLY A 58 -4.86 -10.72 -6.63
N LEU A 59 -4.54 -9.87 -7.62
CA LEU A 59 -5.47 -9.51 -8.70
C LEU A 59 -5.46 -10.58 -9.80
N PRO A 60 -6.61 -11.22 -10.12
CA PRO A 60 -6.70 -12.15 -11.23
C PRO A 60 -6.32 -11.51 -12.56
N ASP A 61 -5.54 -12.20 -13.40
CA ASP A 61 -5.03 -11.66 -14.67
C ASP A 61 -6.13 -11.15 -15.62
N LYS A 62 -7.30 -11.79 -15.60
CA LYS A 62 -8.48 -11.35 -16.37
C LYS A 62 -8.96 -9.94 -16.03
N LEU A 63 -8.69 -9.46 -14.81
CA LEU A 63 -9.09 -8.14 -14.35
C LEU A 63 -8.05 -7.07 -14.68
N ALA A 64 -6.83 -7.46 -15.02
CA ALA A 64 -5.75 -6.54 -15.33
C ALA A 64 -6.03 -5.66 -16.58
N MET A 65 -6.95 -6.09 -17.42
CA MET A 65 -7.39 -5.41 -18.66
C MET A 65 -8.81 -4.83 -18.57
N GLN A 66 -9.47 -4.90 -17.42
CA GLN A 66 -10.77 -4.26 -17.21
C GLN A 66 -10.58 -2.85 -16.67
N SER A 67 -11.53 -1.95 -16.96
CA SER A 67 -11.54 -0.60 -16.38
C SER A 67 -11.58 -0.66 -14.84
N LEU A 68 -10.83 0.23 -14.18
CA LEU A 68 -10.83 0.38 -12.72
C LEU A 68 -12.24 0.63 -12.16
N ALA A 69 -13.09 1.34 -12.91
CA ALA A 69 -14.49 1.58 -12.54
C ALA A 69 -15.33 0.30 -12.40
N LEU A 70 -14.93 -0.80 -13.05
CA LEU A 70 -15.63 -2.09 -13.02
C LEU A 70 -15.11 -3.02 -11.92
N LEU A 71 -14.03 -2.65 -11.25
CA LEU A 71 -13.45 -3.44 -10.16
C LEU A 71 -14.19 -3.15 -8.85
N SER A 72 -14.37 -4.18 -8.05
CA SER A 72 -14.80 -4.03 -6.65
C SER A 72 -13.77 -3.25 -5.83
N GLY A 73 -14.17 -2.66 -4.70
CA GLY A 73 -13.26 -1.94 -3.81
C GLY A 73 -12.04 -2.78 -3.39
N GLY A 74 -12.25 -4.06 -3.07
CA GLY A 74 -11.14 -4.98 -2.73
C GLY A 74 -10.21 -5.25 -3.92
N GLU A 75 -10.73 -5.35 -5.15
CA GLU A 75 -9.89 -5.50 -6.36
C GLU A 75 -9.12 -4.22 -6.68
N GLN A 76 -9.73 -3.06 -6.49
CA GLN A 76 -9.04 -1.77 -6.61
C GLN A 76 -7.92 -1.63 -5.57
N THR A 77 -8.14 -2.07 -4.33
CA THR A 77 -7.11 -2.11 -3.29
C THR A 77 -5.93 -2.99 -3.70
N LYS A 78 -6.16 -4.14 -4.36
CA LYS A 78 -5.09 -4.99 -4.90
C LYS A 78 -4.26 -4.28 -5.98
N VAL A 79 -4.87 -3.41 -6.79
CA VAL A 79 -4.13 -2.57 -7.74
C VAL A 79 -3.23 -1.56 -7.01
N LYS A 80 -3.74 -0.92 -5.96
CA LYS A 80 -2.95 -0.02 -5.10
C LYS A 80 -1.81 -0.75 -4.39
N LEU A 81 -2.04 -1.99 -3.95
CA LEU A 81 -0.99 -2.82 -3.37
C LEU A 81 0.08 -3.16 -4.41
N ALA A 82 -0.29 -3.50 -5.64
CA ALA A 82 0.68 -3.71 -6.72
C ALA A 82 1.50 -2.45 -7.01
N GLU A 83 0.87 -1.28 -7.05
CA GLU A 83 1.55 0.02 -7.17
C GLU A 83 2.58 0.21 -6.05
N LEU A 84 2.18 -0.04 -4.80
CA LEU A 84 3.05 0.07 -3.63
C LEU A 84 4.28 -0.83 -3.75
N MET A 85 4.08 -2.09 -4.16
CA MET A 85 5.17 -3.06 -4.34
C MET A 85 6.15 -2.70 -5.46
N MET A 86 5.76 -1.82 -6.38
CA MET A 86 6.60 -1.31 -7.48
C MET A 86 7.35 -0.03 -7.10
N GLN A 87 6.93 0.67 -6.04
CA GLN A 87 7.57 1.90 -5.61
C GLN A 87 8.95 1.63 -4.99
N THR A 88 9.92 2.48 -5.35
CA THR A 88 11.22 2.49 -4.70
C THR A 88 11.15 3.38 -3.47
N SER A 89 10.91 2.79 -2.31
CA SER A 89 10.85 3.49 -1.02
C SER A 89 11.68 2.77 0.04
N ASN A 90 12.05 3.48 1.11
CA ASN A 90 12.71 2.93 2.29
C ASN A 90 12.00 3.27 3.60
N LEU A 91 10.91 4.02 3.50
CA LEU A 91 9.97 4.28 4.60
C LEU A 91 8.55 4.20 4.06
N LEU A 92 7.76 3.30 4.61
CA LEU A 92 6.40 3.02 4.22
C LEU A 92 5.44 3.39 5.35
N PHE A 93 4.46 4.23 5.05
CA PHE A 93 3.34 4.53 5.94
C PHE A 93 2.09 3.80 5.46
N LEU A 94 1.48 3.06 6.37
CA LEU A 94 0.24 2.34 6.17
C LEU A 94 -0.76 2.81 7.23
N ASP A 95 -1.86 3.40 6.79
CA ASP A 95 -2.92 3.90 7.66
C ASP A 95 -4.18 3.05 7.44
N GLU A 96 -4.52 2.22 8.45
CA GLU A 96 -5.64 1.27 8.43
C GLU A 96 -5.76 0.47 7.11
N PRO A 97 -4.67 -0.17 6.66
CA PRO A 97 -4.59 -0.73 5.30
C PRO A 97 -5.49 -1.95 5.08
N THR A 98 -6.03 -2.53 6.16
CA THR A 98 -6.90 -3.70 6.12
C THR A 98 -8.37 -3.38 5.90
N ASN A 99 -8.75 -2.12 6.02
CA ASN A 99 -10.13 -1.71 5.82
C ASN A 99 -10.59 -2.01 4.38
N HIS A 100 -11.76 -2.64 4.26
CA HIS A 100 -12.41 -2.95 2.98
C HIS A 100 -11.66 -3.91 2.05
N ILE A 101 -10.66 -4.64 2.56
CA ILE A 101 -9.97 -5.68 1.80
C ILE A 101 -10.37 -7.08 2.28
N ASP A 102 -10.36 -8.05 1.37
CA ASP A 102 -10.62 -9.45 1.68
C ASP A 102 -9.39 -10.14 2.32
N GLU A 103 -9.61 -11.32 2.93
CA GLU A 103 -8.54 -12.07 3.60
C GLU A 103 -7.36 -12.41 2.66
N ALA A 104 -7.62 -12.63 1.38
CA ALA A 104 -6.55 -12.90 0.42
C ALA A 104 -5.68 -11.64 0.19
N ALA A 105 -6.29 -10.46 0.14
CA ALA A 105 -5.56 -9.20 0.02
C ALA A 105 -4.83 -8.85 1.33
N LYS A 106 -5.41 -9.13 2.51
CA LYS A 106 -4.72 -8.99 3.81
C LYS A 106 -3.44 -9.82 3.84
N LYS A 107 -3.53 -11.09 3.44
CA LYS A 107 -2.38 -11.98 3.38
C LYS A 107 -1.32 -11.48 2.40
N SER A 108 -1.73 -11.03 1.21
CA SER A 108 -0.78 -10.46 0.23
C SER A 108 -0.10 -9.21 0.76
N LEU A 109 -0.80 -8.39 1.54
CA LEU A 109 -0.24 -7.21 2.20
C LEU A 109 0.75 -7.62 3.31
N GLN A 110 0.43 -8.60 4.14
CA GLN A 110 1.35 -9.14 5.16
C GLN A 110 2.64 -9.66 4.52
N GLU A 111 2.52 -10.46 3.44
CA GLU A 111 3.67 -10.95 2.69
C GLU A 111 4.51 -9.82 2.10
N ALA A 112 3.87 -8.77 1.57
CA ALA A 112 4.57 -7.60 1.04
C ALA A 112 5.33 -6.83 2.13
N ILE A 113 4.72 -6.64 3.31
CA ILE A 113 5.36 -5.99 4.45
C ILE A 113 6.53 -6.83 4.95
N HIS A 114 6.36 -8.14 5.07
CA HIS A 114 7.39 -9.05 5.58
C HIS A 114 8.68 -9.05 4.73
N VAL A 115 8.56 -8.89 3.41
CA VAL A 115 9.72 -8.83 2.49
C VAL A 115 10.19 -7.41 2.19
N TYR A 116 9.54 -6.39 2.76
CA TYR A 116 9.90 -5.01 2.52
C TYR A 116 11.24 -4.68 3.20
N PRO A 117 12.24 -4.17 2.46
CA PRO A 117 13.59 -3.99 3.00
C PRO A 117 13.77 -2.70 3.81
N GLY A 118 12.74 -1.90 3.95
CA GLY A 118 12.76 -0.60 4.63
C GLY A 118 12.04 -0.62 5.97
N THR A 119 11.82 0.57 6.52
CA THR A 119 11.03 0.79 7.74
C THR A 119 9.54 0.90 7.38
N VAL A 120 8.69 0.20 8.12
CA VAL A 120 7.23 0.30 8.00
C VAL A 120 6.66 0.97 9.25
N PHE A 121 5.83 1.97 9.03
CA PHE A 121 5.02 2.61 10.04
C PHE A 121 3.55 2.26 9.78
N LEU A 122 3.01 1.38 10.61
CA LEU A 122 1.65 0.85 10.47
C LEU A 122 0.75 1.42 11.56
N VAL A 123 -0.37 2.01 11.18
CA VAL A 123 -1.49 2.32 12.06
C VAL A 123 -2.58 1.29 11.79
N SER A 124 -2.98 0.54 12.79
CA SER A 124 -4.05 -0.45 12.71
C SER A 124 -4.63 -0.74 14.08
N HIS A 125 -5.89 -1.11 14.11
CA HIS A 125 -6.60 -1.61 15.29
C HIS A 125 -6.82 -3.14 15.24
N GLU A 126 -6.41 -3.81 14.16
CA GLU A 126 -6.54 -5.26 13.97
C GLU A 126 -5.29 -5.99 14.49
N ALA A 127 -5.31 -6.46 15.75
CA ALA A 127 -4.19 -7.16 16.38
C ALA A 127 -3.75 -8.40 15.57
N ASP A 128 -4.70 -9.21 15.12
CA ASP A 128 -4.46 -10.41 14.33
C ASP A 128 -3.72 -10.12 13.00
N PHE A 129 -3.81 -8.88 12.50
CA PHE A 129 -3.10 -8.49 11.30
C PHE A 129 -1.65 -8.11 11.57
N TYR A 130 -1.39 -7.32 12.62
CA TYR A 130 -0.06 -6.72 12.79
C TYR A 130 0.88 -7.53 13.69
N GLU A 131 0.38 -8.34 14.63
CA GLU A 131 1.22 -9.01 15.64
C GLU A 131 2.31 -9.90 15.03
N GLU A 132 2.05 -10.50 13.86
CA GLU A 132 3.01 -11.38 13.18
C GLU A 132 4.01 -10.65 12.28
N ILE A 133 3.81 -9.34 12.01
CA ILE A 133 4.57 -8.61 10.99
C ILE A 133 5.31 -7.38 11.50
N VAL A 134 5.11 -6.99 12.76
CA VAL A 134 5.78 -5.82 13.35
C VAL A 134 6.77 -6.21 14.44
N ASP A 135 7.90 -5.51 14.48
CA ASP A 135 8.92 -5.72 15.54
C ASP A 135 8.54 -5.02 16.85
N ARG A 136 7.67 -4.01 16.78
CA ARG A 136 7.30 -3.18 17.92
C ARG A 136 5.90 -2.61 17.78
N VAL A 137 5.11 -2.72 18.83
CA VAL A 137 3.81 -2.04 18.99
C VAL A 137 3.96 -0.85 19.92
N ILE A 138 3.33 0.27 19.58
CA ILE A 138 3.26 1.48 20.38
C ILE A 138 1.79 1.79 20.61
N ASP A 139 1.34 1.70 21.85
CA ASP A 139 0.00 2.14 22.22
C ASP A 139 -0.01 3.66 22.41
N ILE A 140 -0.79 4.36 21.59
CA ILE A 140 -0.88 5.82 21.64
C ILE A 140 -1.52 6.28 22.95
N GLU A 141 -2.44 5.52 23.54
CA GLU A 141 -3.09 5.87 24.81
C GLU A 141 -2.10 5.84 25.98
N GLU A 142 -1.04 5.05 25.90
CA GLU A 142 0.02 5.02 26.91
C GLU A 142 0.99 6.22 26.80
N LEU A 143 1.09 6.83 25.61
CA LEU A 143 1.98 7.98 25.36
C LEU A 143 1.40 9.33 25.84
N VAL A 144 0.10 9.41 26.07
CA VAL A 144 -0.63 10.66 26.40
C VAL A 144 -0.82 10.84 27.91
N LYS A 145 -0.14 10.07 28.73
CA LYS A 145 -0.19 10.18 30.21
C LYS A 145 0.82 11.16 30.76
#